data_3691624f91e8d4bc3b802d15f70eb0c8
#
_entry.id   3691624f91e8d4bc3b802d15f70eb0c8
#
_cell.length_a   1.000
_cell.length_b   1.000
_cell.length_c   1.000
_cell.angle_alpha   90.00
_cell.angle_beta   90.00
_cell.angle_gamma   90.00
#
_symmetry.space_group_name_H-M   'P 1'
#
loop_
_entity.id
_entity.type
_entity.pdbx_description
1 polymer ?
#
loop_
_entity_poly.entity_id
_entity_poly.type
_entity_poly.pdbx_seq_one_letter_code
_entity_poly.pdbx_strand_id
1 'polypeptide(L)'
;MAPGVGKTYRMLQEGGAEADSGRDVVIGYLEPHGRVETLAQAEGLELLPRRRLVYRGTPLEEMDLPAVLARKPELCLIDELAHTNAPGVEHEKRYEDVRAVIEAGIDVFSTVNVQHLESLNDQVTQLTGARVRETIPDEVLSAADEVVLIDLTPEALIGRLRAGKVYRPERVQAALNNFFKIESLSALRETALRQVAEDVEVKRLVREPSQPARRDEEGLPVAGDLGP
;
A
#
# COMPACT_ATOMS: atom_id res chain seq x y z
N MET A 1 -0.61 4.28 6.52
CA MET A 1 -1.71 4.37 7.50
C MET A 1 -1.96 3.02 8.15
N ALA A 2 -2.69 3.01 9.30
CA ALA A 2 -3.03 1.81 10.06
C ALA A 2 -3.95 0.83 9.29
N PRO A 3 -4.09 -0.43 9.73
CA PRO A 3 -5.11 -1.36 9.21
C PRO A 3 -6.54 -0.80 9.43
N GLY A 4 -7.43 -1.07 8.48
CA GLY A 4 -8.87 -0.72 8.61
C GLY A 4 -9.26 0.68 8.13
N VAL A 5 -8.34 1.51 7.63
CA VAL A 5 -8.67 2.85 7.09
C VAL A 5 -9.40 2.80 5.75
N GLY A 6 -9.43 1.65 5.05
CA GLY A 6 -10.16 1.48 3.80
C GLY A 6 -9.29 1.45 2.53
N LYS A 7 -8.00 1.13 2.64
CA LYS A 7 -7.09 1.06 1.48
C LYS A 7 -7.57 0.11 0.39
N THR A 8 -7.83 -1.14 0.75
CA THR A 8 -8.35 -2.16 -0.19
C THR A 8 -9.67 -1.73 -0.84
N TYR A 9 -10.58 -1.13 -0.06
CA TYR A 9 -11.83 -0.56 -0.58
C TYR A 9 -11.55 0.51 -1.65
N ARG A 10 -10.63 1.45 -1.36
CA ARG A 10 -10.28 2.52 -2.29
C ARG A 10 -9.58 1.98 -3.54
N MET A 11 -8.65 1.05 -3.40
CA MET A 11 -7.98 0.39 -4.53
C MET A 11 -9.00 -0.27 -5.48
N LEU A 12 -9.97 -0.99 -4.94
CA LEU A 12 -11.04 -1.62 -5.75
C LEU A 12 -11.94 -0.58 -6.41
N GLN A 13 -12.28 0.50 -5.72
CA GLN A 13 -13.08 1.60 -6.28
C GLN A 13 -12.36 2.28 -7.44
N GLU A 14 -11.07 2.57 -7.31
CA GLU A 14 -10.26 3.12 -8.42
C GLU A 14 -10.14 2.12 -9.57
N GLY A 15 -9.86 0.84 -9.27
CA GLY A 15 -9.81 -0.20 -10.30
C GLY A 15 -11.14 -0.37 -11.05
N GLY A 16 -12.26 -0.25 -10.35
CA GLY A 16 -13.59 -0.24 -10.97
C GLY A 16 -13.79 0.96 -11.90
N ALA A 17 -13.36 2.16 -11.49
CA ALA A 17 -13.43 3.36 -12.33
C ALA A 17 -12.55 3.23 -13.59
N GLU A 18 -11.38 2.61 -13.47
CA GLU A 18 -10.51 2.30 -14.62
C GLU A 18 -11.22 1.31 -15.59
N ALA A 19 -11.84 0.25 -15.05
CA ALA A 19 -12.59 -0.70 -15.85
C ALA A 19 -13.80 -0.06 -16.55
N ASP A 20 -14.54 0.81 -15.85
CA ASP A 20 -15.66 1.57 -16.41
C ASP A 20 -15.19 2.52 -17.54
N SER A 21 -13.95 2.97 -17.50
CA SER A 21 -13.32 3.76 -18.58
C SER A 21 -12.89 2.92 -19.79
N GLY A 22 -13.02 1.60 -19.72
CA GLY A 22 -12.70 0.64 -20.79
C GLY A 22 -11.31 0.01 -20.68
N ARG A 23 -10.61 0.20 -19.58
CA ARG A 23 -9.31 -0.42 -19.33
C ARG A 23 -9.48 -1.90 -18.95
N ASP A 24 -8.59 -2.77 -19.39
CA ASP A 24 -8.58 -4.19 -19.01
C ASP A 24 -8.01 -4.37 -17.60
N VAL A 25 -8.89 -4.50 -16.60
CA VAL A 25 -8.57 -4.55 -15.19
C VAL A 25 -8.84 -5.93 -14.61
N VAL A 26 -7.87 -6.47 -13.86
CA VAL A 26 -7.97 -7.77 -13.20
C VAL A 26 -7.54 -7.65 -11.72
N ILE A 27 -8.23 -8.37 -10.84
CA ILE A 27 -7.80 -8.55 -9.45
C ILE A 27 -6.88 -9.78 -9.40
N GLY A 28 -5.57 -9.55 -9.24
CA GLY A 28 -4.57 -10.62 -9.08
C GLY A 28 -4.56 -11.21 -7.68
N TYR A 29 -4.78 -10.37 -6.65
CA TYR A 29 -4.91 -10.82 -5.27
C TYR A 29 -5.77 -9.85 -4.45
N LEU A 30 -6.68 -10.41 -3.65
CA LEU A 30 -7.55 -9.65 -2.76
C LEU A 30 -7.68 -10.36 -1.42
N GLU A 31 -7.45 -9.63 -0.30
CA GLU A 31 -7.70 -10.14 1.04
C GLU A 31 -8.82 -9.32 1.74
N PRO A 32 -10.07 -9.73 1.59
CA PRO A 32 -11.21 -8.96 2.09
C PRO A 32 -11.39 -9.02 3.59
N HIS A 33 -10.71 -9.94 4.30
CA HIS A 33 -10.85 -10.15 5.74
C HIS A 33 -12.31 -10.32 6.22
N GLY A 34 -13.19 -10.84 5.35
CA GLY A 34 -14.62 -11.01 5.62
C GLY A 34 -15.43 -9.70 5.60
N ARG A 35 -14.91 -8.62 5.01
CA ARG A 35 -15.62 -7.33 4.90
C ARG A 35 -16.52 -7.31 3.67
N VAL A 36 -17.82 -7.39 3.90
CA VAL A 36 -18.84 -7.43 2.85
C VAL A 36 -18.79 -6.18 1.97
N GLU A 37 -18.62 -4.99 2.57
CA GLU A 37 -18.51 -3.72 1.85
C GLU A 37 -17.31 -3.68 0.89
N THR A 38 -16.18 -4.34 1.25
CA THR A 38 -15.00 -4.44 0.40
C THR A 38 -15.23 -5.43 -0.75
N LEU A 39 -15.88 -6.56 -0.47
CA LEU A 39 -16.22 -7.54 -1.50
C LEU A 39 -17.19 -6.97 -2.55
N ALA A 40 -18.14 -6.15 -2.14
CA ALA A 40 -19.08 -5.49 -3.05
C ALA A 40 -18.37 -4.57 -4.06
N GLN A 41 -17.20 -4.00 -3.71
CA GLN A 41 -16.41 -3.19 -4.64
C GLN A 41 -15.66 -4.03 -5.68
N ALA A 42 -15.53 -5.34 -5.47
CA ALA A 42 -14.92 -6.25 -6.44
C ALA A 42 -15.94 -6.80 -7.46
N GLU A 43 -17.25 -6.55 -7.25
CA GLU A 43 -18.29 -6.97 -8.18
C GLU A 43 -18.09 -6.32 -9.55
N GLY A 44 -18.14 -7.14 -10.61
CA GLY A 44 -17.91 -6.70 -11.97
C GLY A 44 -16.46 -6.74 -12.44
N LEU A 45 -15.48 -6.88 -11.53
CA LEU A 45 -14.09 -7.08 -11.89
C LEU A 45 -13.74 -8.58 -11.95
N GLU A 46 -12.89 -8.94 -12.90
CA GLU A 46 -12.33 -10.30 -13.00
C GLU A 46 -11.40 -10.55 -11.81
N LEU A 47 -11.67 -11.61 -11.04
CA LEU A 47 -10.81 -12.06 -9.95
C LEU A 47 -10.12 -13.36 -10.35
N LEU A 48 -8.79 -13.37 -10.40
CA LEU A 48 -8.02 -14.57 -10.68
C LEU A 48 -8.08 -15.54 -9.49
N PRO A 49 -8.22 -16.84 -9.75
CA PRO A 49 -8.17 -17.85 -8.69
C PRO A 49 -6.83 -17.84 -7.98
N ARG A 50 -6.85 -18.02 -6.67
CA ARG A 50 -5.63 -18.19 -5.87
C ARG A 50 -4.98 -19.55 -6.18
N ARG A 51 -3.66 -19.58 -6.21
CA ARG A 51 -2.87 -20.81 -6.27
C ARG A 51 -2.95 -21.54 -4.93
N ARG A 52 -3.34 -22.80 -4.97
CA ARG A 52 -3.40 -23.67 -3.79
C ARG A 52 -2.09 -24.44 -3.62
N LEU A 53 -1.54 -24.38 -2.44
CA LEU A 53 -0.30 -25.03 -2.04
C LEU A 53 -0.54 -25.87 -0.80
N VAL A 54 0.27 -26.92 -0.60
CA VAL A 54 0.27 -27.67 0.65
C VAL A 54 1.67 -27.55 1.26
N TYR A 55 1.77 -26.88 2.39
CA TYR A 55 3.02 -26.76 3.14
C TYR A 55 2.90 -27.43 4.50
N ARG A 56 3.75 -28.45 4.75
CA ARG A 56 3.72 -29.25 5.99
C ARG A 56 2.33 -29.78 6.35
N GLY A 57 1.56 -30.20 5.34
CA GLY A 57 0.21 -30.72 5.52
C GLY A 57 -0.89 -29.67 5.70
N THR A 58 -0.54 -28.38 5.68
CA THR A 58 -1.49 -27.27 5.78
C THR A 58 -1.78 -26.71 4.38
N PRO A 59 -3.04 -26.61 3.94
CA PRO A 59 -3.39 -25.92 2.70
C PRO A 59 -3.18 -24.41 2.88
N LEU A 60 -2.51 -23.79 1.93
CA LEU A 60 -2.26 -22.36 1.84
C LEU A 60 -2.76 -21.86 0.48
N GLU A 61 -3.14 -20.60 0.42
CA GLU A 61 -3.60 -19.95 -0.81
C GLU A 61 -2.79 -18.67 -1.01
N GLU A 62 -2.18 -18.54 -2.20
CA GLU A 62 -1.35 -17.41 -2.59
C GLU A 62 -1.81 -16.82 -3.92
N MET A 63 -1.28 -15.64 -4.27
CA MET A 63 -1.42 -15.09 -5.61
C MET A 63 -0.82 -16.08 -6.64
N ASP A 64 -1.52 -16.26 -7.75
CA ASP A 64 -1.01 -17.03 -8.88
C ASP A 64 -0.28 -16.08 -9.84
N LEU A 65 1.00 -15.79 -9.57
CA LEU A 65 1.82 -14.93 -10.42
C LEU A 65 1.87 -15.42 -11.87
N PRO A 66 2.11 -16.72 -12.17
CA PRO A 66 2.03 -17.24 -13.53
C PRO A 66 0.70 -16.96 -14.23
N ALA A 67 -0.42 -17.07 -13.51
CA ALA A 67 -1.74 -16.77 -14.09
C ALA A 67 -1.92 -15.28 -14.39
N VAL A 68 -1.43 -14.38 -13.52
CA VAL A 68 -1.43 -12.93 -13.78
C VAL A 68 -0.64 -12.60 -15.04
N LEU A 69 0.58 -13.12 -15.15
CA LEU A 69 1.47 -12.89 -16.30
C LEU A 69 0.90 -13.46 -17.60
N ALA A 70 0.26 -14.64 -17.54
CA ALA A 70 -0.39 -15.26 -18.70
C ALA A 70 -1.66 -14.51 -19.14
N ARG A 71 -2.45 -13.98 -18.18
CA ARG A 71 -3.66 -13.17 -18.45
C ARG A 71 -3.32 -11.84 -19.10
N LYS A 72 -2.20 -11.23 -18.68
CA LYS A 72 -1.62 -10.00 -19.19
C LYS A 72 -2.64 -8.84 -19.30
N PRO A 73 -3.28 -8.43 -18.20
CA PRO A 73 -4.19 -7.28 -18.21
C PRO A 73 -3.41 -5.97 -18.41
N GLU A 74 -4.12 -4.87 -18.65
CA GLU A 74 -3.51 -3.53 -18.64
C GLU A 74 -3.26 -3.03 -17.22
N LEU A 75 -4.14 -3.40 -16.25
CA LEU A 75 -4.02 -3.06 -14.84
C LEU A 75 -4.32 -4.27 -13.96
N CYS A 76 -3.44 -4.54 -13.01
CA CYS A 76 -3.61 -5.60 -12.00
C CYS A 76 -3.75 -5.01 -10.60
N LEU A 77 -4.82 -5.38 -9.89
CA LEU A 77 -5.03 -4.99 -8.49
C LEU A 77 -4.45 -6.06 -7.57
N ILE A 78 -3.46 -5.72 -6.74
CA ILE A 78 -2.75 -6.66 -5.87
C ILE A 78 -2.74 -6.10 -4.45
N ASP A 79 -3.53 -6.65 -3.55
CA ASP A 79 -3.62 -6.26 -2.15
C ASP A 79 -2.44 -6.78 -1.32
N GLU A 80 -2.17 -6.15 -0.17
CA GLU A 80 -1.18 -6.57 0.83
C GLU A 80 0.26 -6.70 0.30
N LEU A 81 0.83 -5.58 -0.20
CA LEU A 81 2.19 -5.51 -0.78
C LEU A 81 3.29 -6.08 0.13
N ALA A 82 3.14 -5.99 1.46
CA ALA A 82 4.15 -6.43 2.42
C ALA A 82 4.05 -7.91 2.80
N HIS A 83 3.11 -8.66 2.23
CA HIS A 83 2.89 -10.06 2.54
C HIS A 83 4.16 -10.91 2.29
N THR A 84 4.42 -11.85 3.20
CA THR A 84 5.43 -12.89 2.99
C THR A 84 4.75 -14.12 2.43
N ASN A 85 5.06 -14.44 1.20
CA ASN A 85 4.46 -15.55 0.46
C ASN A 85 4.77 -16.90 1.10
N ALA A 86 3.89 -17.87 0.89
CA ALA A 86 4.10 -19.23 1.33
C ALA A 86 5.30 -19.88 0.60
N PRO A 87 6.07 -20.74 1.28
CA PRO A 87 7.15 -21.47 0.63
C PRO A 87 6.65 -22.32 -0.55
N GLY A 88 7.34 -22.23 -1.69
CA GLY A 88 7.03 -23.01 -2.89
C GLY A 88 6.36 -22.20 -4.01
N VAL A 89 6.23 -20.88 -3.83
CA VAL A 89 5.94 -19.95 -4.93
C VAL A 89 7.23 -19.31 -5.46
N GLU A 90 7.11 -18.47 -6.47
CA GLU A 90 8.23 -17.92 -7.25
C GLU A 90 9.13 -17.00 -6.42
N HIS A 91 8.53 -16.15 -5.57
CA HIS A 91 9.25 -15.18 -4.73
C HIS A 91 8.86 -15.31 -3.26
N GLU A 92 9.76 -14.89 -2.37
CA GLU A 92 9.50 -14.90 -0.93
C GLU A 92 8.53 -13.78 -0.52
N LYS A 93 8.55 -12.66 -1.24
CA LYS A 93 7.79 -11.46 -0.90
C LYS A 93 6.83 -11.04 -2.01
N ARG A 94 5.63 -10.58 -1.63
CA ARG A 94 4.62 -10.08 -2.56
C ARG A 94 5.10 -8.88 -3.38
N TYR A 95 5.92 -7.99 -2.80
CA TYR A 95 6.47 -6.86 -3.56
C TYR A 95 7.41 -7.30 -4.70
N GLU A 96 8.04 -8.48 -4.60
CA GLU A 96 8.85 -9.06 -5.68
C GLU A 96 7.96 -9.57 -6.81
N ASP A 97 6.81 -10.19 -6.47
CA ASP A 97 5.80 -10.57 -7.46
C ASP A 97 5.27 -9.33 -8.19
N VAL A 98 4.96 -8.25 -7.43
CA VAL A 98 4.51 -6.97 -8.01
C VAL A 98 5.56 -6.40 -8.97
N ARG A 99 6.84 -6.46 -8.62
CA ARG A 99 7.93 -6.04 -9.50
C ARG A 99 7.94 -6.84 -10.80
N ALA A 100 7.80 -8.17 -10.72
CA ALA A 100 7.74 -9.03 -11.91
C ALA A 100 6.53 -8.72 -12.81
N VAL A 101 5.38 -8.37 -12.22
CA VAL A 101 4.18 -7.93 -12.97
C VAL A 101 4.44 -6.61 -13.70
N ILE A 102 5.06 -5.63 -13.02
CA ILE A 102 5.44 -4.34 -13.62
C ILE A 102 6.48 -4.52 -14.74
N GLU A 103 7.49 -5.36 -14.53
CA GLU A 103 8.51 -5.68 -15.54
C GLU A 103 7.92 -6.35 -16.79
N ALA A 104 6.79 -7.04 -16.65
CA ALA A 104 6.03 -7.58 -17.77
C ALA A 104 5.18 -6.53 -18.53
N GLY A 105 5.23 -5.25 -18.12
CA GLY A 105 4.50 -4.15 -18.74
C GLY A 105 3.05 -4.05 -18.32
N ILE A 106 2.70 -4.54 -17.13
CA ILE A 106 1.36 -4.47 -16.54
C ILE A 106 1.38 -3.44 -15.42
N ASP A 107 0.46 -2.47 -15.46
CA ASP A 107 0.32 -1.51 -14.37
C ASP A 107 -0.23 -2.19 -13.11
N VAL A 108 0.14 -1.69 -11.94
CA VAL A 108 -0.28 -2.28 -10.66
C VAL A 108 -0.82 -1.22 -9.70
N PHE A 109 -2.01 -1.46 -9.14
CA PHE A 109 -2.44 -0.81 -7.91
C PHE A 109 -2.24 -1.77 -6.74
N SER A 110 -1.62 -1.29 -5.68
CA SER A 110 -1.37 -2.11 -4.49
C SER A 110 -1.63 -1.34 -3.20
N THR A 111 -1.70 -2.07 -2.08
CA THR A 111 -1.91 -1.46 -0.77
C THR A 111 -0.79 -1.81 0.21
N VAL A 112 -0.42 -0.83 1.03
CA VAL A 112 0.54 -1.03 2.11
C VAL A 112 0.15 -0.26 3.37
N ASN A 113 0.44 -0.82 4.54
CA ASN A 113 0.39 -0.07 5.78
C ASN A 113 1.76 0.54 6.07
N VAL A 114 1.80 1.77 6.56
CA VAL A 114 3.04 2.48 6.89
C VAL A 114 3.96 1.70 7.84
N GLN A 115 3.35 0.91 8.73
CA GLN A 115 4.08 0.06 9.68
C GLN A 115 4.94 -1.04 9.03
N HIS A 116 4.73 -1.32 7.75
CA HIS A 116 5.51 -2.31 7.01
C HIS A 116 6.75 -1.73 6.31
N LEU A 117 6.97 -0.42 6.36
CA LEU A 117 8.21 0.18 5.86
C LEU A 117 9.38 -0.13 6.80
N GLU A 118 10.50 -0.59 6.25
CA GLU A 118 11.65 -1.03 7.05
C GLU A 118 12.22 0.07 7.91
N SER A 119 12.37 1.29 7.39
CA SER A 119 12.85 2.46 8.12
C SER A 119 12.00 2.83 9.34
N LEU A 120 10.72 2.46 9.34
CA LEU A 120 9.76 2.82 10.38
C LEU A 120 9.53 1.69 11.40
N ASN A 121 10.09 0.50 11.20
CA ASN A 121 9.81 -0.68 12.03
C ASN A 121 10.13 -0.46 13.52
N ASP A 122 11.30 0.12 13.82
CA ASP A 122 11.72 0.39 15.21
C ASP A 122 10.81 1.45 15.87
N GLN A 123 10.48 2.51 15.14
CA GLN A 123 9.56 3.55 15.63
C GLN A 123 8.17 2.98 15.89
N VAL A 124 7.64 2.18 14.97
CA VAL A 124 6.34 1.51 15.12
C VAL A 124 6.36 0.56 16.33
N THR A 125 7.44 -0.20 16.51
CA THR A 125 7.60 -1.09 17.65
C THR A 125 7.58 -0.33 18.98
N GLN A 126 8.26 0.82 19.06
CA GLN A 126 8.24 1.69 20.25
C GLN A 126 6.86 2.27 20.54
N LEU A 127 6.14 2.71 19.50
CA LEU A 127 4.83 3.35 19.62
C LEU A 127 3.70 2.35 19.96
N THR A 128 3.78 1.13 19.46
CA THR A 128 2.68 0.15 19.55
C THR A 128 2.98 -1.01 20.48
N GLY A 129 4.24 -1.21 20.86
CA GLY A 129 4.70 -2.40 21.58
C GLY A 129 4.70 -3.68 20.75
N ALA A 130 4.36 -3.61 19.46
CA ALA A 130 4.25 -4.75 18.55
C ALA A 130 5.31 -4.68 17.45
N ARG A 131 6.18 -5.68 17.38
CA ARG A 131 7.15 -5.80 16.28
C ARG A 131 6.44 -6.30 15.03
N VAL A 132 6.52 -5.52 13.95
CA VAL A 132 6.03 -5.91 12.64
C VAL A 132 7.06 -6.86 11.99
N ARG A 133 6.62 -8.03 11.56
CA ARG A 133 7.50 -9.05 10.96
C ARG A 133 7.56 -8.95 9.44
N GLU A 134 6.47 -8.51 8.83
CA GLU A 134 6.38 -8.34 7.39
C GLU A 134 6.74 -6.91 7.03
N THR A 135 7.87 -6.74 6.40
CA THR A 135 8.38 -5.42 5.97
C THR A 135 8.68 -5.42 4.49
N ILE A 136 8.70 -4.22 3.93
CA ILE A 136 9.17 -3.93 2.58
C ILE A 136 10.27 -2.87 2.64
N PRO A 137 11.27 -2.94 1.76
CA PRO A 137 12.25 -1.87 1.59
C PRO A 137 11.58 -0.55 1.21
N ASP A 138 12.10 0.56 1.72
CA ASP A 138 11.56 1.90 1.44
C ASP A 138 11.63 2.26 -0.06
N GLU A 139 12.60 1.69 -0.76
CA GLU A 139 12.76 1.83 -2.21
C GLU A 139 11.53 1.38 -3.00
N VAL A 140 10.77 0.41 -2.49
CA VAL A 140 9.53 -0.06 -3.13
C VAL A 140 8.48 1.06 -3.16
N LEU A 141 8.38 1.86 -2.10
CA LEU A 141 7.48 3.02 -2.06
C LEU A 141 8.02 4.15 -2.94
N SER A 142 9.32 4.41 -2.90
CA SER A 142 9.96 5.47 -3.71
C SER A 142 9.89 5.19 -5.21
N ALA A 143 9.90 3.90 -5.61
CA ALA A 143 9.76 3.48 -7.01
C ALA A 143 8.32 3.58 -7.56
N ALA A 144 7.31 3.75 -6.71
CA ALA A 144 5.93 3.92 -7.16
C ALA A 144 5.77 5.26 -7.90
N ASP A 145 5.03 5.29 -9.01
CA ASP A 145 4.74 6.53 -9.75
C ASP A 145 3.85 7.47 -8.93
N GLU A 146 2.89 6.91 -8.20
CA GLU A 146 1.96 7.65 -7.36
C GLU A 146 1.75 6.96 -6.01
N VAL A 147 1.67 7.76 -4.94
CA VAL A 147 1.34 7.31 -3.59
C VAL A 147 0.11 8.05 -3.09
N VAL A 148 -0.98 7.29 -2.89
CA VAL A 148 -2.26 7.82 -2.39
C VAL A 148 -2.40 7.52 -0.91
N LEU A 149 -2.51 8.56 -0.08
CA LEU A 149 -2.73 8.42 1.34
C LEU A 149 -4.22 8.29 1.67
N ILE A 150 -4.61 7.11 2.17
CA ILE A 150 -5.96 6.90 2.70
C ILE A 150 -5.93 7.18 4.20
N ASP A 151 -6.52 8.28 4.61
CA ASP A 151 -6.48 8.77 5.99
C ASP A 151 -7.84 8.71 6.70
N LEU A 152 -7.80 8.38 7.98
CA LEU A 152 -8.89 8.51 8.94
C LEU A 152 -8.34 9.03 10.27
N THR A 153 -9.14 9.84 10.97
CA THR A 153 -8.77 10.21 12.34
C THR A 153 -8.79 8.99 13.26
N PRO A 154 -7.99 8.97 14.35
CA PRO A 154 -7.99 7.87 15.32
C PRO A 154 -9.39 7.54 15.83
N GLU A 155 -10.21 8.55 16.11
CA GLU A 155 -11.59 8.40 16.61
C GLU A 155 -12.48 7.71 15.57
N ALA A 156 -12.40 8.13 14.30
CA ALA A 156 -13.17 7.53 13.21
C ALA A 156 -12.76 6.07 13.00
N LEU A 157 -11.46 5.76 13.08
CA LEU A 157 -10.96 4.40 12.93
C LEU A 157 -11.41 3.50 14.11
N ILE A 158 -11.36 4.01 15.34
CA ILE A 158 -11.88 3.31 16.53
C ILE A 158 -13.40 3.10 16.41
N GLY A 159 -14.14 4.09 15.90
CA GLY A 159 -15.57 3.97 15.60
C GLY A 159 -15.86 2.83 14.63
N ARG A 160 -15.09 2.73 13.53
CA ARG A 160 -15.18 1.62 12.55
C ARG A 160 -14.87 0.26 13.20
N LEU A 161 -13.84 0.22 14.05
CA LEU A 161 -13.47 -1.00 14.77
C LEU A 161 -14.62 -1.48 15.69
N ARG A 162 -15.20 -0.58 16.49
CA ARG A 162 -16.36 -0.88 17.36
C ARG A 162 -17.59 -1.32 16.59
N ALA A 163 -17.79 -0.79 15.38
CA ALA A 163 -18.87 -1.19 14.48
C ALA A 163 -18.61 -2.53 13.75
N GLY A 164 -17.52 -3.26 14.08
CA GLY A 164 -17.18 -4.53 13.45
C GLY A 164 -16.70 -4.43 11.99
N LYS A 165 -16.41 -3.22 11.51
CA LYS A 165 -15.99 -2.98 10.11
C LYS A 165 -14.50 -3.25 9.83
N VAL A 166 -13.70 -3.51 10.87
CA VAL A 166 -12.26 -3.76 10.77
C VAL A 166 -11.92 -5.20 11.11
N TYR A 167 -12.40 -5.65 12.27
CA TYR A 167 -12.25 -7.03 12.77
C TYR A 167 -13.59 -7.61 13.19
N ARG A 168 -13.65 -8.94 13.26
CA ARG A 168 -14.81 -9.64 13.83
C ARG A 168 -15.02 -9.23 15.29
N PRO A 169 -16.27 -9.21 15.79
CA PRO A 169 -16.60 -8.72 17.13
C PRO A 169 -15.73 -9.29 18.25
N GLU A 170 -15.37 -10.58 18.17
CA GLU A 170 -14.59 -11.28 19.20
C GLU A 170 -13.16 -10.72 19.34
N ARG A 171 -12.63 -10.09 18.28
CA ARG A 171 -11.27 -9.51 18.26
C ARG A 171 -11.23 -8.02 18.58
N VAL A 172 -12.37 -7.33 18.57
CA VAL A 172 -12.46 -5.88 18.74
C VAL A 172 -11.87 -5.44 20.08
N GLN A 173 -12.25 -6.08 21.19
CA GLN A 173 -11.78 -5.68 22.51
C GLN A 173 -10.27 -5.89 22.68
N ALA A 174 -9.74 -7.00 22.17
CA ALA A 174 -8.30 -7.25 22.18
C ALA A 174 -7.52 -6.22 21.35
N ALA A 175 -8.06 -5.83 20.20
CA ALA A 175 -7.46 -4.81 19.33
C ALA A 175 -7.44 -3.43 20.01
N LEU A 176 -8.54 -3.02 20.66
CA LEU A 176 -8.64 -1.76 21.40
C LEU A 176 -7.66 -1.69 22.58
N ASN A 177 -7.42 -2.81 23.25
CA ASN A 177 -6.52 -2.87 24.40
C ASN A 177 -5.03 -2.82 24.00
N ASN A 178 -4.69 -3.14 22.73
CA ASN A 178 -3.33 -3.23 22.24
C ASN A 178 -3.02 -2.13 21.22
N PHE A 179 -3.21 -2.41 19.95
CA PHE A 179 -2.76 -1.55 18.85
C PHE A 179 -3.62 -0.30 18.63
N PHE A 180 -4.96 -0.41 18.84
CA PHE A 180 -5.91 0.66 18.51
C PHE A 180 -6.12 1.65 19.66
N LYS A 181 -5.02 2.18 20.20
CA LYS A 181 -5.03 3.29 21.18
C LYS A 181 -4.92 4.62 20.43
N ILE A 182 -5.61 5.65 20.91
CA ILE A 182 -5.62 6.98 20.27
C ILE A 182 -4.19 7.49 20.06
N GLU A 183 -3.35 7.38 21.07
CA GLU A 183 -1.97 7.86 21.05
C GLU A 183 -1.15 7.15 19.97
N SER A 184 -1.22 5.81 19.91
CA SER A 184 -0.53 4.99 18.91
C SER A 184 -1.01 5.29 17.50
N LEU A 185 -2.33 5.42 17.31
CA LEU A 185 -2.93 5.73 16.01
C LEU A 185 -2.59 7.15 15.55
N SER A 186 -2.57 8.13 16.46
CA SER A 186 -2.16 9.51 16.16
C SER A 186 -0.72 9.56 15.70
N ALA A 187 0.19 8.89 16.43
CA ALA A 187 1.59 8.84 16.07
C ALA A 187 1.84 8.12 14.73
N LEU A 188 1.16 6.99 14.47
CA LEU A 188 1.23 6.30 13.18
C LEU A 188 0.66 7.16 12.03
N ARG A 189 -0.38 7.94 12.30
CA ARG A 189 -0.96 8.87 11.33
C ARG A 189 0.03 9.99 10.99
N GLU A 190 0.64 10.60 12.00
CA GLU A 190 1.67 11.63 11.80
C GLU A 190 2.86 11.09 11.00
N THR A 191 3.36 9.90 11.37
CA THR A 191 4.43 9.23 10.63
C THR A 191 4.07 9.00 9.17
N ALA A 192 2.84 8.53 8.87
CA ALA A 192 2.39 8.30 7.51
C ALA A 192 2.29 9.61 6.70
N LEU A 193 1.77 10.69 7.30
CA LEU A 193 1.68 12.00 6.66
C LEU A 193 3.07 12.55 6.33
N ARG A 194 4.02 12.42 7.26
CA ARG A 194 5.41 12.84 7.06
C ARG A 194 6.07 12.06 5.93
N GLN A 195 5.93 10.73 5.91
CA GLN A 195 6.50 9.87 4.87
C GLN A 195 5.99 10.24 3.47
N VAL A 196 4.70 10.51 3.34
CA VAL A 196 4.13 10.93 2.04
C VAL A 196 4.64 12.31 1.63
N ALA A 197 4.76 13.24 2.58
CA ALA A 197 5.30 14.58 2.29
C ALA A 197 6.76 14.50 1.81
N GLU A 198 7.59 13.68 2.44
CA GLU A 198 8.98 13.43 2.05
C GLU A 198 9.05 12.79 0.65
N ASP A 199 8.22 11.80 0.34
CA ASP A 199 8.17 11.16 -0.98
C ASP A 199 7.77 12.16 -2.10
N VAL A 200 6.78 13.01 -1.83
CA VAL A 200 6.35 14.06 -2.76
C VAL A 200 7.48 15.05 -3.02
N GLU A 201 8.22 15.46 -2.00
CA GLU A 201 9.34 16.40 -2.15
C GLU A 201 10.48 15.79 -2.97
N VAL A 202 10.85 14.54 -2.69
CA VAL A 202 11.88 13.81 -3.46
C VAL A 202 11.48 13.71 -4.93
N LYS A 203 10.25 13.33 -5.23
CA LYS A 203 9.74 13.22 -6.61
C LYS A 203 9.69 14.56 -7.32
N ARG A 204 9.35 15.64 -6.60
CA ARG A 204 9.39 17.00 -7.14
C ARG A 204 10.82 17.41 -7.53
N LEU A 205 11.81 17.17 -6.66
CA LEU A 205 13.21 17.48 -6.93
C LEU A 205 13.77 16.70 -8.13
N VAL A 206 13.32 15.48 -8.35
CA VAL A 206 13.72 14.67 -9.51
C VAL A 206 13.08 15.17 -10.81
N ARG A 207 11.82 15.66 -10.74
CA ARG A 207 11.09 16.15 -11.93
C ARG A 207 11.44 17.58 -12.34
N GLU A 208 11.90 18.39 -11.40
CA GLU A 208 12.42 19.75 -11.68
C GLU A 208 13.95 19.67 -11.79
N PRO A 209 14.55 19.51 -13.01
CA PRO A 209 15.99 19.65 -13.15
C PRO A 209 16.35 21.07 -12.69
N SER A 210 17.31 21.18 -11.78
CA SER A 210 17.82 22.42 -11.25
C SER A 210 18.00 23.42 -12.41
N GLN A 211 17.21 24.49 -12.44
CA GLN A 211 17.47 25.56 -13.38
C GLN A 211 18.94 25.99 -13.13
N PRO A 212 19.81 26.01 -14.17
CA PRO A 212 21.16 26.46 -13.97
C PRO A 212 21.08 27.90 -13.41
N ALA A 213 21.77 28.13 -12.30
CA ALA A 213 21.80 29.43 -11.66
C ALA A 213 22.05 30.49 -12.76
N ARG A 214 21.14 31.46 -12.89
CA ARG A 214 21.32 32.58 -13.79
C ARG A 214 22.63 33.25 -13.41
N ARG A 215 23.56 33.27 -14.34
CA ARG A 215 24.82 33.97 -14.19
C ARG A 215 24.66 35.31 -14.92
N ASP A 216 25.25 36.34 -14.35
CA ASP A 216 25.39 37.61 -15.03
C ASP A 216 26.39 37.49 -16.20
N GLU A 217 26.56 38.57 -16.94
CA GLU A 217 27.51 38.64 -18.10
C GLU A 217 28.96 38.41 -17.70
N GLU A 218 29.29 38.47 -16.40
CA GLU A 218 30.61 38.23 -15.83
C GLU A 218 30.75 36.79 -15.25
N GLY A 219 29.68 35.97 -15.32
CA GLY A 219 29.68 34.58 -14.88
C GLY A 219 29.49 34.37 -13.39
N LEU A 220 29.08 35.40 -12.62
CA LEU A 220 28.78 35.32 -11.19
C LEU A 220 27.32 34.93 -10.93
N PRO A 221 27.04 34.18 -9.85
CA PRO A 221 25.67 33.80 -9.52
C PRO A 221 24.85 35.03 -9.08
N VAL A 222 23.73 35.28 -9.77
CA VAL A 222 22.80 36.35 -9.39
C VAL A 222 21.93 35.86 -8.24
N ALA A 223 21.94 36.55 -7.09
CA ALA A 223 21.05 36.28 -5.97
C ALA A 223 19.60 36.47 -6.40
N GLY A 224 18.75 35.46 -6.17
CA GLY A 224 17.33 35.54 -6.45
C GLY A 224 16.67 36.66 -5.66
N ASP A 225 15.94 37.51 -6.37
CA ASP A 225 15.12 38.58 -5.78
C ASP A 225 13.97 37.91 -4.99
N LEU A 226 14.03 38.02 -3.67
CA LEU A 226 12.91 37.68 -2.78
C LEU A 226 11.91 38.84 -2.88
N GLY A 227 11.02 38.77 -3.87
CA GLY A 227 9.92 39.69 -4.02
C GLY A 227 9.01 39.73 -2.77
N PRO A 228 8.25 40.83 -2.58
CA PRO A 228 7.52 41.14 -1.37
C PRO A 228 6.35 40.18 -1.08
#